data_6e4cf63226bb55b42fb4a36033c32c5e
#
_entry.id   6e4cf63226bb55b42fb4a36033c32c5e
#
_cell.length_a   1.000
_cell.length_b   1.000
_cell.length_c   1.000
_cell.angle_alpha   90.00
_cell.angle_beta   90.00
_cell.angle_gamma   90.00
#
_symmetry.space_group_name_H-M   'P 1'
#
loop_
_entity.id
_entity.type
_entity.pdbx_description
1 polymer ?
#
loop_
_entity_poly.entity_id
_entity_poly.type
_entity_poly.pdbx_seq_one_letter_code
_entity_poly.pdbx_strand_id
1 'polypeptide(L)'
;GYALAEAAQARGAEVLLVSGPTALTPPAGVELCPVTTAEEMRKAVISRFSWSDTVIMAAAVADFRPTQPAAQKLKKRRSPVTSLELSPTDDILRELGERRTTQVLVGFAAETEDLLAHAREKLQAKGVDLLVANDVTAAGSGFGSDTNRVFILDRDGRAEELPLLPKREVADRILDRVLTLPTGRRSTKPAAGTGTHRKE
;
A
#
# COMPACT_ATOMS: atom_id res chain seq x y z
N GLY A 1 -5.20 -0.13 4.12
CA GLY A 1 -4.38 -1.36 4.04
C GLY A 1 -5.17 -2.58 4.48
N TYR A 2 -5.63 -2.64 5.74
CA TYR A 2 -6.31 -3.83 6.29
C TYR A 2 -7.58 -4.21 5.54
N ALA A 3 -8.45 -3.25 5.23
CA ALA A 3 -9.67 -3.49 4.44
C ALA A 3 -9.36 -4.03 3.03
N LEU A 4 -8.25 -3.56 2.40
CA LEU A 4 -7.78 -4.09 1.12
C LEU A 4 -7.29 -5.54 1.24
N ALA A 5 -6.53 -5.85 2.29
CA ALA A 5 -6.05 -7.21 2.54
C ALA A 5 -7.22 -8.18 2.77
N GLU A 6 -8.22 -7.78 3.56
CA GLU A 6 -9.44 -8.53 3.80
C GLU A 6 -10.26 -8.75 2.52
N ALA A 7 -10.45 -7.68 1.73
CA ALA A 7 -11.21 -7.75 0.48
C ALA A 7 -10.53 -8.65 -0.56
N ALA A 8 -9.19 -8.57 -0.68
CA ALA A 8 -8.42 -9.41 -1.58
C ALA A 8 -8.46 -10.89 -1.18
N GLN A 9 -8.28 -11.18 0.12
CA GLN A 9 -8.37 -12.53 0.66
C GLN A 9 -9.77 -13.14 0.43
N ALA A 10 -10.84 -12.37 0.68
CA ALA A 10 -12.22 -12.82 0.44
C ALA A 10 -12.51 -13.14 -1.04
N ARG A 11 -11.73 -12.59 -1.97
CA ARG A 11 -11.78 -12.86 -3.42
C ARG A 11 -10.86 -14.02 -3.84
N GLY A 12 -10.23 -14.71 -2.87
CA GLY A 12 -9.37 -15.87 -3.10
C GLY A 12 -7.92 -15.53 -3.45
N ALA A 13 -7.47 -14.28 -3.25
CA ALA A 13 -6.07 -13.94 -3.42
C ALA A 13 -5.22 -14.48 -2.26
N GLU A 14 -3.99 -14.88 -2.57
CA GLU A 14 -2.93 -15.09 -1.58
C GLU A 14 -2.38 -13.71 -1.19
N VAL A 15 -2.50 -13.34 0.09
CA VAL A 15 -2.22 -11.98 0.56
C VAL A 15 -1.12 -11.96 1.61
N LEU A 16 -0.06 -11.19 1.34
CA LEU A 16 0.96 -10.80 2.31
C LEU A 16 0.71 -9.35 2.73
N LEU A 17 0.41 -9.12 4.01
CA LEU A 17 0.23 -7.79 4.59
C LEU A 17 1.50 -7.35 5.33
N VAL A 18 2.28 -6.47 4.72
CA VAL A 18 3.40 -5.79 5.39
C VAL A 18 2.83 -4.61 6.18
N SER A 19 2.93 -4.64 7.49
CA SER A 19 2.28 -3.65 8.36
C SER A 19 3.22 -3.06 9.41
N GLY A 20 3.23 -1.73 9.50
CA GLY A 20 3.77 -1.02 10.65
C GLY A 20 2.94 -1.25 11.91
N PRO A 21 3.37 -0.70 13.07
CA PRO A 21 2.65 -0.85 14.34
C PRO A 21 1.21 -0.31 14.26
N THR A 22 0.27 -1.12 14.70
CA THR A 22 -1.17 -0.79 14.72
C THR A 22 -1.89 -1.63 15.77
N ALA A 23 -3.06 -1.16 16.22
CA ALA A 23 -3.95 -1.93 17.09
C ALA A 23 -4.95 -2.81 16.31
N LEU A 24 -4.92 -2.77 14.97
CA LEU A 24 -5.83 -3.57 14.14
C LEU A 24 -5.46 -5.04 14.16
N THR A 25 -6.45 -5.91 14.27
CA THR A 25 -6.28 -7.35 14.12
C THR A 25 -6.11 -7.71 12.65
N PRO A 26 -5.09 -8.51 12.28
CA PRO A 26 -4.95 -9.00 10.91
C PRO A 26 -6.17 -9.81 10.46
N PRO A 27 -6.62 -9.63 9.21
CA PRO A 27 -7.71 -10.44 8.68
C PRO A 27 -7.35 -11.94 8.65
N ALA A 28 -8.34 -12.80 8.87
CA ALA A 28 -8.14 -14.25 8.80
C ALA A 28 -7.66 -14.69 7.40
N GLY A 29 -6.70 -15.61 7.35
CA GLY A 29 -6.15 -16.12 6.09
C GLY A 29 -5.17 -15.19 5.37
N VAL A 30 -4.75 -14.09 6.01
CA VAL A 30 -3.74 -13.16 5.50
C VAL A 30 -2.41 -13.41 6.21
N GLU A 31 -1.32 -13.59 5.46
CA GLU A 31 0.03 -13.65 6.03
C GLU A 31 0.44 -12.24 6.49
N LEU A 32 0.81 -12.09 7.77
CA LEU A 32 1.27 -10.82 8.33
C LEU A 32 2.80 -10.77 8.39
N CYS A 33 3.39 -9.72 7.83
CA CYS A 33 4.80 -9.36 8.00
C CYS A 33 4.89 -8.05 8.80
N PRO A 34 5.09 -8.10 10.13
CA PRO A 34 5.19 -6.88 10.94
C PRO A 34 6.55 -6.22 10.73
N VAL A 35 6.54 -4.89 10.63
CA VAL A 35 7.73 -4.04 10.50
C VAL A 35 7.57 -2.80 11.37
N THR A 36 8.68 -2.16 11.75
CA THR A 36 8.65 -0.96 12.61
C THR A 36 9.15 0.28 11.90
N THR A 37 10.10 0.12 10.98
CA THR A 37 10.75 1.23 10.29
C THR A 37 10.43 1.24 8.79
N ALA A 38 10.60 2.40 8.15
CA ALA A 38 10.48 2.52 6.69
C ALA A 38 11.46 1.59 5.95
N GLU A 39 12.68 1.43 6.48
CA GLU A 39 13.71 0.56 5.89
C GLU A 39 13.33 -0.93 6.01
N GLU A 40 12.75 -1.37 7.13
CA GLU A 40 12.24 -2.73 7.28
C GLU A 40 11.07 -2.96 6.31
N MET A 41 10.16 -2.00 6.17
CA MET A 41 9.05 -2.08 5.20
C MET A 41 9.59 -2.20 3.77
N ARG A 42 10.55 -1.36 3.40
CA ARG A 42 11.22 -1.41 2.10
C ARG A 42 11.80 -2.80 1.83
N LYS A 43 12.61 -3.33 2.75
CA LYS A 43 13.21 -4.67 2.63
C LYS A 43 12.17 -5.77 2.48
N ALA A 44 11.13 -5.76 3.32
CA ALA A 44 10.05 -6.74 3.28
C ALA A 44 9.31 -6.72 1.92
N VAL A 45 8.93 -5.53 1.44
CA VAL A 45 8.23 -5.38 0.17
C VAL A 45 9.10 -5.79 -1.02
N ILE A 46 10.35 -5.30 -1.08
CA ILE A 46 11.27 -5.61 -2.18
C ILE A 46 11.60 -7.12 -2.26
N SER A 47 11.78 -7.79 -1.12
CA SER A 47 12.09 -9.23 -1.08
C SER A 47 10.96 -10.10 -1.62
N ARG A 48 9.72 -9.61 -1.59
CA ARG A 48 8.52 -10.33 -2.07
C ARG A 48 7.99 -9.81 -3.40
N PHE A 49 8.63 -8.78 -3.97
CA PHE A 49 8.13 -8.09 -5.16
C PHE A 49 8.02 -9.01 -6.40
N SER A 50 9.01 -9.87 -6.64
CA SER A 50 8.99 -10.81 -7.76
C SER A 50 7.93 -11.91 -7.63
N TRP A 51 7.48 -12.20 -6.40
CA TRP A 51 6.40 -13.13 -6.12
C TRP A 51 5.02 -12.53 -6.40
N SER A 52 4.87 -11.21 -6.22
CA SER A 52 3.59 -10.52 -6.28
C SER A 52 3.12 -10.27 -7.72
N ASP A 53 1.85 -10.47 -8.00
CA ASP A 53 1.19 -9.98 -9.24
C ASP A 53 0.73 -8.52 -9.09
N THR A 54 0.34 -8.14 -7.87
CA THR A 54 -0.14 -6.79 -7.52
C THR A 54 0.46 -6.32 -6.21
N VAL A 55 0.92 -5.08 -6.15
CA VAL A 55 1.36 -4.42 -4.91
C VAL A 55 0.53 -3.17 -4.68
N ILE A 56 -0.07 -3.06 -3.49
CA ILE A 56 -0.89 -1.92 -3.09
C ILE A 56 -0.21 -1.23 -1.90
N MET A 57 0.34 -0.05 -2.13
CA MET A 57 1.05 0.74 -1.13
C MET A 57 0.09 1.75 -0.48
N ALA A 58 -0.56 1.32 0.61
CA ALA A 58 -1.52 2.15 1.36
C ALA A 58 -0.95 2.72 2.68
N ALA A 59 0.28 2.38 3.03
CA ALA A 59 0.93 2.87 4.23
C ALA A 59 1.42 4.31 4.05
N ALA A 60 1.17 5.17 5.06
CA ALA A 60 1.76 6.51 5.15
C ALA A 60 3.19 6.39 5.71
N VAL A 61 4.14 6.04 4.86
CA VAL A 61 5.56 5.95 5.25
C VAL A 61 6.11 7.36 5.43
N ALA A 62 6.85 7.59 6.51
CA ALA A 62 7.45 8.90 6.77
C ALA A 62 8.53 9.24 5.74
N ASP A 63 8.48 10.45 5.20
CA ASP A 63 9.46 10.96 4.20
C ASP A 63 10.84 11.23 4.80
N PHE A 64 10.92 11.40 6.12
CA PHE A 64 12.15 11.72 6.83
C PHE A 64 12.35 10.85 8.07
N ARG A 65 13.61 10.62 8.41
CA ARG A 65 14.04 9.93 9.64
C ARG A 65 15.18 10.71 10.31
N PRO A 66 15.38 10.57 11.63
CA PRO A 66 16.57 11.11 12.28
C PRO A 66 17.84 10.57 11.62
N THR A 67 18.79 11.46 11.28
CA THR A 67 20.08 11.06 10.69
C THR A 67 20.87 10.17 11.67
N GLN A 68 20.79 10.50 12.96
CA GLN A 68 21.43 9.76 14.04
C GLN A 68 20.41 9.45 15.16
N PRO A 69 19.72 8.29 15.09
CA PRO A 69 18.84 7.89 16.17
C PRO A 69 19.63 7.64 17.47
N ALA A 70 19.18 8.22 18.58
CA ALA A 70 19.79 7.96 19.87
C ALA A 70 19.47 6.54 20.36
N ALA A 71 20.50 5.76 20.74
CA ALA A 71 20.33 4.41 21.27
C ALA A 71 19.60 4.39 22.62
N GLN A 72 19.58 5.50 23.34
CA GLN A 72 18.93 5.63 24.65
C GLN A 72 18.10 6.91 24.75
N LYS A 73 17.15 6.92 25.68
CA LYS A 73 16.32 8.09 26.00
C LYS A 73 17.19 9.32 26.33
N LEU A 74 17.04 10.40 25.55
CA LEU A 74 17.68 11.68 25.79
C LEU A 74 17.01 12.37 27.00
N LYS A 75 17.80 12.67 28.05
CA LYS A 75 17.32 13.35 29.24
C LYS A 75 17.48 14.87 29.07
N LYS A 76 16.39 15.64 29.19
CA LYS A 76 16.33 17.10 29.03
C LYS A 76 17.41 17.87 29.80
N ARG A 77 17.82 17.40 30.99
CA ARG A 77 18.85 18.06 31.83
C ARG A 77 20.29 17.83 31.37
N ARG A 78 20.58 16.78 30.57
CA ARG A 78 21.95 16.42 30.16
C ARG A 78 22.30 16.78 28.72
N SER A 79 21.29 16.95 27.90
CA SER A 79 21.46 17.34 26.49
C SER A 79 20.24 18.14 26.09
N PRO A 80 20.30 19.48 26.13
CA PRO A 80 19.23 20.28 25.54
C PRO A 80 19.27 20.04 24.02
N VAL A 81 18.38 19.17 23.53
CA VAL A 81 18.22 18.98 22.09
C VAL A 81 17.55 20.24 21.56
N THR A 82 18.31 21.05 20.85
CA THR A 82 17.83 22.30 20.22
C THR A 82 17.51 22.12 18.75
N SER A 83 18.02 21.05 18.11
CA SER A 83 17.79 20.71 16.72
C SER A 83 17.80 19.20 16.54
N LEU A 84 17.02 18.70 15.58
CA LEU A 84 17.01 17.31 15.13
C LEU A 84 17.35 17.29 13.64
N GLU A 85 18.51 16.75 13.30
CA GLU A 85 18.89 16.56 11.91
C GLU A 85 18.13 15.38 11.32
N LEU A 86 17.49 15.63 10.15
CA LEU A 86 16.70 14.64 9.44
C LEU A 86 17.36 14.28 8.10
N SER A 87 17.28 13.02 7.72
CA SER A 87 17.61 12.53 6.38
C SER A 87 16.37 11.96 5.71
N PRO A 88 16.27 12.06 4.37
CA PRO A 88 15.14 11.48 3.65
C PRO A 88 15.13 9.95 3.80
N THR A 89 13.94 9.36 3.74
CA THR A 89 13.74 7.92 3.60
C THR A 89 13.66 7.54 2.13
N ASP A 90 13.91 6.26 1.83
CA ASP A 90 13.79 5.75 0.47
C ASP A 90 12.31 5.73 0.04
N ASP A 91 12.05 6.13 -1.20
CA ASP A 91 10.73 6.10 -1.80
C ASP A 91 10.43 4.69 -2.34
N ILE A 92 9.78 3.87 -1.51
CA ILE A 92 9.50 2.47 -1.83
C ILE A 92 8.69 2.33 -3.11
N LEU A 93 7.65 3.15 -3.27
CA LEU A 93 6.74 3.05 -4.42
C LEU A 93 7.45 3.41 -5.74
N ARG A 94 8.31 4.42 -5.72
CA ARG A 94 9.15 4.78 -6.86
C ARG A 94 10.11 3.65 -7.21
N GLU A 95 10.79 3.06 -6.22
CA GLU A 95 11.69 1.94 -6.43
C GLU A 95 10.97 0.72 -7.04
N LEU A 96 9.74 0.43 -6.61
CA LEU A 96 8.90 -0.61 -7.22
C LEU A 96 8.57 -0.27 -8.68
N GLY A 97 8.25 0.99 -8.98
CA GLY A 97 7.99 1.47 -10.33
C GLY A 97 9.17 1.27 -11.28
N GLU A 98 10.39 1.48 -10.79
CA GLU A 98 11.63 1.29 -11.54
C GLU A 98 11.99 -0.21 -11.73
N ARG A 99 11.64 -1.06 -10.76
CA ARG A 99 11.96 -2.50 -10.77
C ARG A 99 10.92 -3.39 -11.42
N ARG A 100 9.70 -2.88 -11.61
CA ARG A 100 8.59 -3.72 -12.07
C ARG A 100 8.79 -4.26 -13.47
N THR A 101 8.24 -5.44 -13.71
CA THR A 101 8.16 -6.09 -15.02
C THR A 101 6.70 -6.27 -15.44
N THR A 102 5.93 -7.04 -14.67
CA THR A 102 4.55 -7.41 -14.97
C THR A 102 3.57 -7.05 -13.85
N GLN A 103 4.10 -6.56 -12.72
CA GLN A 103 3.31 -6.25 -11.53
C GLN A 103 2.41 -5.04 -11.74
N VAL A 104 1.18 -5.13 -11.23
CA VAL A 104 0.30 -3.98 -11.09
C VAL A 104 0.67 -3.23 -9.81
N LEU A 105 0.90 -1.92 -9.93
CA LEU A 105 1.23 -1.05 -8.81
C LEU A 105 0.11 -0.08 -8.52
N VAL A 106 -0.36 -0.09 -7.27
CA VAL A 106 -1.36 0.85 -6.75
C VAL A 106 -0.74 1.69 -5.64
N GLY A 107 -0.73 3.01 -5.81
CA GLY A 107 -0.29 3.97 -4.80
C GLY A 107 -1.46 4.64 -4.10
N PHE A 108 -1.20 5.18 -2.92
CA PHE A 108 -2.13 6.04 -2.19
C PHE A 108 -1.50 7.41 -1.99
N ALA A 109 -2.33 8.45 -2.04
CA ALA A 109 -1.95 9.81 -1.71
C ALA A 109 -3.03 10.45 -0.82
N ALA A 110 -2.59 11.22 0.17
CA ALA A 110 -3.46 12.08 0.96
C ALA A 110 -3.28 13.50 0.45
N GLU A 111 -4.33 14.11 -0.05
CA GLU A 111 -4.30 15.45 -0.65
C GLU A 111 -5.34 16.35 0.02
N THR A 112 -5.02 17.63 0.08
CA THR A 112 -5.89 18.67 0.67
C THR A 112 -6.36 19.71 -0.35
N GLU A 113 -5.53 19.99 -1.37
CA GLU A 113 -5.78 20.97 -2.41
C GLU A 113 -5.38 20.43 -3.78
N ASP A 114 -6.04 20.87 -4.84
CA ASP A 114 -5.77 20.45 -6.24
C ASP A 114 -5.56 18.96 -6.43
N LEU A 115 -6.38 18.18 -5.69
CA LEU A 115 -6.27 16.73 -5.51
C LEU A 115 -6.01 15.98 -6.82
N LEU A 116 -6.73 16.31 -7.90
CA LEU A 116 -6.57 15.63 -9.19
C LEU A 116 -5.29 15.98 -9.92
N ALA A 117 -4.82 17.25 -9.82
CA ALA A 117 -3.57 17.67 -10.46
C ALA A 117 -2.37 16.99 -9.78
N HIS A 118 -2.27 17.11 -8.46
CA HIS A 118 -1.20 16.45 -7.69
C HIS A 118 -1.22 14.92 -7.81
N ALA A 119 -2.42 14.33 -7.85
CA ALA A 119 -2.55 12.88 -8.04
C ALA A 119 -2.02 12.44 -9.42
N ARG A 120 -2.27 13.19 -10.51
CA ARG A 120 -1.73 12.90 -11.84
C ARG A 120 -0.21 12.98 -11.88
N GLU A 121 0.36 14.02 -11.27
CA GLU A 121 1.82 14.17 -11.17
C GLU A 121 2.45 13.00 -10.42
N LYS A 122 1.88 12.62 -9.27
CA LYS A 122 2.35 11.48 -8.48
C LYS A 122 2.22 10.15 -9.22
N LEU A 123 1.12 9.92 -9.93
CA LEU A 123 0.90 8.73 -10.73
C LEU A 123 2.01 8.55 -11.78
N GLN A 124 2.38 9.62 -12.49
CA GLN A 124 3.45 9.61 -13.47
C GLN A 124 4.82 9.48 -12.81
N ALA A 125 5.12 10.29 -11.79
CA ALA A 125 6.42 10.33 -11.13
C ALA A 125 6.78 9.00 -10.42
N LYS A 126 5.79 8.29 -9.88
CA LYS A 126 5.97 6.97 -9.23
C LYS A 126 5.84 5.79 -10.19
N GLY A 127 5.40 6.02 -11.41
CA GLY A 127 5.22 4.96 -12.40
C GLY A 127 4.18 3.91 -12.00
N VAL A 128 3.12 4.27 -11.26
CA VAL A 128 2.06 3.35 -10.80
C VAL A 128 0.96 3.21 -11.85
N ASP A 129 0.16 2.14 -11.76
CA ASP A 129 -0.97 1.90 -12.68
C ASP A 129 -2.24 2.58 -12.19
N LEU A 130 -2.44 2.59 -10.87
CA LEU A 130 -3.53 3.31 -10.20
C LEU A 130 -2.97 4.17 -9.08
N LEU A 131 -3.56 5.35 -8.89
CA LEU A 131 -3.37 6.17 -7.70
C LEU A 131 -4.72 6.40 -7.04
N VAL A 132 -4.81 6.07 -5.77
CA VAL A 132 -5.99 6.32 -4.92
C VAL A 132 -5.70 7.56 -4.10
N ALA A 133 -6.34 8.67 -4.46
CA ALA A 133 -6.19 9.93 -3.76
C ALA A 133 -7.30 10.08 -2.70
N ASN A 134 -6.91 10.15 -1.43
CA ASN A 134 -7.83 10.34 -0.31
C ASN A 134 -8.08 11.83 -0.12
N ASP A 135 -9.36 12.21 -0.08
CA ASP A 135 -9.76 13.51 0.42
C ASP A 135 -9.77 13.49 1.96
N VAL A 136 -8.68 13.96 2.56
CA VAL A 136 -8.56 13.99 4.03
C VAL A 136 -9.25 15.20 4.67
N THR A 137 -9.79 16.12 3.88
CA THR A 137 -10.53 17.30 4.35
C THR A 137 -12.01 17.00 4.56
N ALA A 138 -12.54 15.96 3.89
CA ALA A 138 -13.95 15.59 4.00
C ALA A 138 -14.27 15.02 5.38
N ALA A 139 -15.34 15.49 6.01
CA ALA A 139 -15.81 14.97 7.28
C ALA A 139 -16.10 13.45 7.16
N GLY A 140 -15.58 12.66 8.11
CA GLY A 140 -15.73 11.21 8.11
C GLY A 140 -14.78 10.46 7.16
N SER A 141 -13.82 11.15 6.55
CA SER A 141 -12.80 10.58 5.67
C SER A 141 -11.42 10.59 6.35
N GLY A 142 -10.52 9.71 5.91
CA GLY A 142 -9.11 9.73 6.30
C GLY A 142 -8.71 8.78 7.42
N PHE A 143 -7.70 9.20 8.20
CA PHE A 143 -7.12 8.37 9.26
C PHE A 143 -8.08 8.23 10.46
N GLY A 144 -8.16 7.01 11.03
CA GLY A 144 -8.99 6.75 12.20
C GLY A 144 -10.50 6.63 11.94
N SER A 145 -10.97 6.90 10.71
CA SER A 145 -12.36 6.72 10.30
C SER A 145 -12.60 5.34 9.70
N ASP A 146 -13.83 4.81 9.77
CA ASP A 146 -14.24 3.58 9.10
C ASP A 146 -14.70 3.82 7.66
N THR A 147 -14.88 5.07 7.28
CA THR A 147 -15.27 5.51 5.94
C THR A 147 -14.15 6.26 5.24
N ASN A 148 -14.25 6.39 3.92
CA ASN A 148 -13.32 7.18 3.13
C ASN A 148 -14.01 7.72 1.86
N ARG A 149 -13.60 8.91 1.42
CA ARG A 149 -13.92 9.49 0.12
C ARG A 149 -12.65 9.51 -0.69
N VAL A 150 -12.64 8.92 -1.87
CA VAL A 150 -11.44 8.76 -2.67
C VAL A 150 -11.70 9.05 -4.15
N PHE A 151 -10.62 9.41 -4.85
CA PHE A 151 -10.57 9.40 -6.31
C PHE A 151 -9.61 8.30 -6.75
N ILE A 152 -10.03 7.49 -7.71
CA ILE A 152 -9.20 6.46 -8.34
C ILE A 152 -8.77 6.98 -9.71
N LEU A 153 -7.48 7.20 -9.89
CA LEU A 153 -6.90 7.65 -11.15
C LEU A 153 -6.12 6.52 -11.80
N ASP A 154 -6.28 6.35 -13.11
CA ASP A 154 -5.48 5.42 -13.91
C ASP A 154 -4.47 6.16 -14.82
N ARG A 155 -3.59 5.40 -15.47
CA ARG A 155 -2.57 5.93 -16.39
C ARG A 155 -3.13 6.61 -17.62
N ASP A 156 -4.35 6.25 -18.04
CA ASP A 156 -5.02 6.85 -19.20
C ASP A 156 -5.63 8.21 -18.84
N GLY A 157 -5.47 8.66 -17.60
CA GLY A 157 -5.97 9.94 -17.08
C GLY A 157 -7.44 9.91 -16.68
N ARG A 158 -8.07 8.73 -16.68
CA ARG A 158 -9.44 8.57 -16.18
C ARG A 158 -9.43 8.71 -14.67
N ALA A 159 -10.35 9.51 -14.15
CA ALA A 159 -10.57 9.69 -12.73
C ALA A 159 -12.00 9.30 -12.38
N GLU A 160 -12.15 8.43 -11.39
CA GLU A 160 -13.43 8.04 -10.81
C GLU A 160 -13.50 8.55 -9.39
N GLU A 161 -14.52 9.36 -9.09
CA GLU A 161 -14.81 9.80 -7.73
C GLU A 161 -15.71 8.77 -7.05
N LEU A 162 -15.27 8.25 -5.90
CA LEU A 162 -16.13 7.48 -5.01
C LEU A 162 -16.67 8.39 -3.90
N PRO A 163 -17.96 8.36 -3.63
CA PRO A 163 -18.53 9.11 -2.51
C PRO A 163 -17.97 8.59 -1.18
N LEU A 164 -18.40 9.18 -0.07
CA LEU A 164 -18.06 8.66 1.25
C LEU A 164 -18.64 7.25 1.43
N LEU A 165 -17.77 6.25 1.44
CA LEU A 165 -18.11 4.83 1.53
C LEU A 165 -17.36 4.16 2.69
N PRO A 166 -17.86 3.04 3.23
CA PRO A 166 -17.10 2.17 4.11
C PRO A 166 -15.77 1.75 3.45
N LYS A 167 -14.68 1.70 4.21
CA LYS A 167 -13.36 1.32 3.68
C LYS A 167 -13.34 -0.05 3.00
N ARG A 168 -14.23 -0.96 3.40
CA ARG A 168 -14.40 -2.24 2.73
C ARG A 168 -14.93 -2.07 1.31
N GLU A 169 -15.97 -1.25 1.10
CA GLU A 169 -16.52 -0.98 -0.23
C GLU A 169 -15.49 -0.24 -1.12
N VAL A 170 -14.77 0.73 -0.55
CA VAL A 170 -13.65 1.38 -1.28
C VAL A 170 -12.62 0.36 -1.71
N ALA A 171 -12.26 -0.60 -0.85
CA ALA A 171 -11.31 -1.66 -1.17
C ALA A 171 -11.83 -2.54 -2.31
N ASP A 172 -13.11 -2.91 -2.30
CA ASP A 172 -13.74 -3.69 -3.36
C ASP A 172 -13.70 -2.95 -4.71
N ARG A 173 -13.99 -1.63 -4.75
CA ARG A 173 -13.90 -0.81 -5.96
C ARG A 173 -12.47 -0.72 -6.50
N ILE A 174 -11.47 -0.55 -5.62
CA ILE A 174 -10.07 -0.52 -6.02
C ILE A 174 -9.67 -1.87 -6.64
N LEU A 175 -10.04 -2.99 -6.03
CA LEU A 175 -9.73 -4.32 -6.55
C LEU A 175 -10.47 -4.60 -7.87
N ASP A 176 -11.70 -4.15 -8.06
CA ASP A 176 -12.39 -4.22 -9.34
C ASP A 176 -11.61 -3.49 -10.44
N ARG A 177 -11.08 -2.30 -10.15
CA ARG A 177 -10.23 -1.55 -11.09
C ARG A 177 -8.92 -2.28 -11.40
N VAL A 178 -8.25 -2.85 -10.39
CA VAL A 178 -7.03 -3.67 -10.56
C VAL A 178 -7.29 -4.82 -11.54
N LEU A 179 -8.42 -5.50 -11.42
CA LEU A 179 -8.77 -6.63 -12.30
C LEU A 179 -9.04 -6.23 -13.75
N THR A 180 -9.33 -4.96 -14.03
CA THR A 180 -9.52 -4.45 -15.41
C THR A 180 -8.21 -4.04 -16.09
N LEU A 181 -7.12 -3.92 -15.32
CA LEU A 181 -5.83 -3.53 -15.87
C LEU A 181 -5.17 -4.68 -16.61
N PRO A 182 -4.41 -4.39 -17.70
CA PRO A 182 -3.66 -5.42 -18.41
C PRO A 182 -2.55 -5.94 -17.50
N THR A 183 -2.70 -7.16 -17.01
CA THR A 183 -1.65 -7.87 -16.30
C THR A 183 -0.78 -8.62 -17.29
N GLY A 184 0.54 -8.44 -17.23
CA GLY A 184 1.50 -9.15 -18.09
C GLY A 184 1.61 -10.65 -17.81
N ARG A 185 0.89 -11.18 -16.82
CA ARG A 185 0.77 -12.61 -16.49
C ARG A 185 -0.66 -12.94 -16.06
N ARG A 186 -1.44 -13.49 -16.98
CA ARG A 186 -2.42 -14.50 -16.59
C ARG A 186 -1.67 -15.82 -16.47
N SER A 187 -1.02 -16.06 -15.33
CA SER A 187 -0.51 -17.39 -14.99
C SER A 187 -1.71 -18.27 -14.65
N THR A 188 -2.12 -19.09 -15.57
CA THR A 188 -2.92 -20.27 -15.25
C THR A 188 -2.03 -21.20 -14.44
N LYS A 189 -2.05 -21.08 -13.11
CA LYS A 189 -1.48 -22.10 -12.23
C LYS A 189 -2.35 -23.34 -12.45
N PRO A 190 -1.79 -24.49 -12.90
CA PRO A 190 -2.60 -25.70 -13.04
C PRO A 190 -3.11 -26.10 -11.65
N ALA A 191 -4.41 -26.38 -11.56
CA ALA A 191 -5.02 -26.93 -10.36
C ALA A 191 -4.21 -28.15 -9.94
N ALA A 192 -3.81 -28.21 -8.66
CA ALA A 192 -3.11 -29.35 -8.07
C ALA A 192 -3.96 -30.60 -8.33
N GLY A 193 -3.43 -31.49 -9.18
CA GLY A 193 -4.07 -32.75 -9.49
C GLY A 193 -4.25 -33.58 -8.23
N THR A 194 -5.49 -33.90 -7.91
CA THR A 194 -5.84 -34.93 -6.93
C THR A 194 -5.28 -36.29 -7.41
N GLY A 195 -4.10 -36.63 -6.90
CA GLY A 195 -3.51 -37.93 -7.11
C GLY A 195 -4.36 -39.03 -6.43
N THR A 196 -5.19 -39.66 -7.21
CA THR A 196 -5.87 -40.91 -6.81
C THR A 196 -4.81 -42.02 -6.70
N HIS A 197 -4.44 -42.35 -5.47
CA HIS A 197 -3.74 -43.58 -5.19
C HIS A 197 -4.69 -44.77 -5.51
N ARG A 198 -4.48 -45.45 -6.62
CA ARG A 198 -4.97 -46.81 -6.84
C ARG A 198 -3.94 -47.77 -6.23
N LYS A 199 -4.38 -48.49 -5.20
CA LYS A 199 -3.69 -49.70 -4.71
C LYS A 199 -3.98 -50.85 -5.69
N GLU A 200 -2.96 -51.50 -6.12
CA GLU A 200 -2.87 -52.94 -6.38
C GLU A 200 -1.64 -53.46 -5.68
#